data_c880c679d47581cf3db93981f43a2262
#
_entry.id   c880c679d47581cf3db93981f43a2262
#
_cell.length_a   1.000
_cell.length_b   1.000
_cell.length_c   1.000
_cell.angle_alpha   90.00
_cell.angle_beta   90.00
_cell.angle_gamma   90.00
#
_symmetry.space_group_name_H-M   'P 1'
#
loop_
_entity.id
_entity.type
_entity.pdbx_description
1 polymer ?
#
loop_
_entity_poly.entity_id
_entity_poly.type
_entity_poly.pdbx_seq_one_letter_code
_entity_poly.pdbx_strand_id
1 'polypeptide(L)'
;FLSFAAPERGLDVIPNYPIYHENKDTIRSLQDAKNFLYLINPEKLTSKQAFIEAVCATNYDALIMDLFFQDESAFTASEIAQLRVKANGGRRLVIAYMSIGEAENYRYYWKSSWNLIKPQWLDAENPDWKGNYKVKYWDKEWQSLIFGTPDSYLQKIVTADFDGVYLDIIDAFE
;
A
#
# COMPACT_ATOMS: atom_id res chain seq x y z
N PHE A 1 -20.81 0.98 7.09
CA PHE A 1 -19.70 0.26 7.74
C PHE A 1 -19.09 -0.67 6.72
N LEU A 2 -17.82 -0.48 6.39
CA LEU A 2 -17.02 -1.47 5.69
C LEU A 2 -16.88 -2.69 6.62
N SER A 3 -17.37 -3.84 6.21
CA SER A 3 -17.17 -5.08 6.94
C SER A 3 -15.80 -5.63 6.59
N PHE A 4 -14.93 -5.72 7.59
CA PHE A 4 -13.59 -6.23 7.43
C PHE A 4 -13.60 -7.75 7.35
N ALA A 5 -13.07 -8.31 6.28
CA ALA A 5 -12.56 -9.66 6.24
C ALA A 5 -11.12 -9.59 5.74
N ALA A 6 -10.23 -9.00 6.53
CA ALA A 6 -8.81 -9.23 6.33
C ALA A 6 -8.51 -10.61 6.94
N PRO A 7 -7.90 -11.54 6.20
CA PRO A 7 -7.41 -12.77 6.79
C PRO A 7 -6.39 -12.41 7.86
N GLU A 8 -6.51 -12.96 9.07
CA GLU A 8 -5.66 -12.68 10.24
C GLU A 8 -4.15 -12.88 9.99
N ARG A 9 -3.81 -13.59 8.94
CA ARG A 9 -2.42 -13.80 8.47
C ARG A 9 -2.48 -14.11 6.99
N GLY A 10 -2.22 -13.17 6.14
CA GLY A 10 -2.21 -13.43 4.71
C GLY A 10 -2.47 -12.19 3.91
N LEU A 11 -1.75 -11.15 4.23
CA LEU A 11 -1.60 -9.96 3.38
C LEU A 11 -0.90 -10.33 2.05
N ASP A 12 -0.61 -11.61 1.87
CA ASP A 12 0.17 -12.23 0.78
C ASP A 12 -0.68 -13.03 -0.22
N VAL A 13 -1.97 -13.27 0.08
CA VAL A 13 -2.86 -14.07 -0.78
C VAL A 13 -4.23 -13.43 -0.98
N ILE A 14 -4.83 -13.70 -2.12
CA ILE A 14 -6.24 -13.42 -2.37
C ILE A 14 -7.05 -14.52 -1.69
N PRO A 15 -8.00 -14.19 -0.79
CA PRO A 15 -8.84 -15.17 -0.13
C PRO A 15 -9.62 -16.04 -1.12
N ASN A 16 -9.79 -17.33 -0.81
CA ASN A 16 -10.52 -18.30 -1.63
C ASN A 16 -11.99 -18.50 -1.23
N TYR A 17 -12.50 -17.66 -0.34
CA TYR A 17 -13.91 -17.65 0.07
C TYR A 17 -14.72 -16.59 -0.69
N PRO A 18 -16.07 -16.73 -0.74
CA PRO A 18 -16.91 -15.75 -1.42
C PRO A 18 -16.76 -14.34 -0.90
N ILE A 19 -16.68 -13.36 -1.80
CA ILE A 19 -16.58 -11.95 -1.45
C ILE A 19 -17.89 -11.49 -0.82
N TYR A 20 -17.79 -10.90 0.38
CA TYR A 20 -18.94 -10.35 1.07
C TYR A 20 -19.57 -9.21 0.27
N HIS A 21 -20.89 -9.24 0.07
CA HIS A 21 -21.62 -8.26 -0.74
C HIS A 21 -20.98 -8.01 -2.13
N GLU A 22 -20.50 -9.07 -2.78
CA GLU A 22 -19.98 -8.98 -4.14
C GLU A 22 -21.00 -8.31 -5.07
N ASN A 23 -20.54 -7.36 -5.88
CA ASN A 23 -21.38 -6.56 -6.75
C ASN A 23 -20.61 -6.08 -7.99
N LYS A 24 -21.35 -5.56 -8.99
CA LYS A 24 -20.80 -4.98 -10.22
C LYS A 24 -20.81 -3.46 -10.26
N ASP A 25 -20.97 -2.82 -9.10
CA ASP A 25 -21.08 -1.38 -9.02
C ASP A 25 -19.77 -0.69 -9.43
N THR A 26 -19.90 0.53 -9.92
CA THR A 26 -18.77 1.44 -10.14
C THR A 26 -18.52 2.21 -8.86
N ILE A 27 -17.50 1.82 -8.12
CA ILE A 27 -17.13 2.45 -6.85
C ILE A 27 -16.31 3.70 -7.12
N ARG A 28 -16.76 4.85 -6.62
CA ARG A 28 -16.09 6.15 -6.78
C ARG A 28 -15.65 6.78 -5.47
N SER A 29 -16.21 6.31 -4.36
CA SER A 29 -15.88 6.75 -3.00
C SER A 29 -15.83 5.57 -2.05
N LEU A 30 -15.15 5.71 -0.92
CA LEU A 30 -15.12 4.69 0.14
C LEU A 30 -16.50 4.43 0.74
N GLN A 31 -17.41 5.40 0.67
CA GLN A 31 -18.80 5.23 1.16
C GLN A 31 -19.61 4.23 0.32
N ASP A 32 -19.25 4.08 -0.94
CA ASP A 32 -19.92 3.16 -1.87
C ASP A 32 -19.38 1.72 -1.73
N ALA A 33 -18.16 1.57 -1.22
CA ALA A 33 -17.50 0.27 -1.09
C ALA A 33 -18.14 -0.58 0.01
N LYS A 34 -18.41 -1.86 -0.28
CA LYS A 34 -19.02 -2.83 0.63
C LYS A 34 -18.01 -3.90 1.11
N ASN A 35 -16.90 -4.02 0.42
CA ASN A 35 -15.85 -4.98 0.72
C ASN A 35 -14.50 -4.45 0.23
N PHE A 36 -13.41 -5.08 0.67
CA PHE A 36 -12.08 -4.72 0.21
C PHE A 36 -11.12 -5.93 0.28
N LEU A 37 -10.07 -5.86 -0.52
CA LEU A 37 -8.92 -6.74 -0.50
C LEU A 37 -7.71 -5.98 0.06
N TYR A 38 -7.07 -6.52 1.10
CA TYR A 38 -5.83 -6.01 1.65
C TYR A 38 -4.69 -6.94 1.23
N LEU A 39 -3.84 -6.50 0.30
CA LEU A 39 -2.82 -7.32 -0.36
C LEU A 39 -1.53 -6.50 -0.51
N ILE A 40 -0.82 -6.30 0.59
CA ILE A 40 0.40 -5.47 0.63
C ILE A 40 1.70 -6.28 0.48
N ASN A 41 1.67 -7.59 0.78
CA ASN A 41 2.84 -8.47 0.72
C ASN A 41 2.60 -9.66 -0.24
N PRO A 42 2.51 -9.43 -1.55
CA PRO A 42 2.10 -10.46 -2.52
C PRO A 42 3.24 -11.44 -2.87
N GLU A 43 3.97 -11.96 -1.88
CA GLU A 43 5.16 -12.82 -2.06
C GLU A 43 4.91 -14.09 -2.86
N LYS A 44 3.66 -14.59 -2.85
CA LYS A 44 3.28 -15.80 -3.61
C LYS A 44 3.02 -15.53 -5.09
N LEU A 45 2.93 -14.27 -5.48
CA LEU A 45 2.77 -13.87 -6.88
C LEU A 45 4.15 -13.58 -7.48
N THR A 46 4.47 -14.24 -8.58
CA THR A 46 5.83 -14.27 -9.12
C THR A 46 6.22 -13.06 -9.97
N SER A 47 5.24 -12.20 -10.30
CA SER A 47 5.46 -10.99 -11.11
C SER A 47 4.33 -9.98 -10.95
N LYS A 48 4.58 -8.72 -11.30
CA LYS A 48 3.54 -7.68 -11.39
C LYS A 48 2.40 -8.10 -12.31
N GLN A 49 2.70 -8.73 -13.44
CA GLN A 49 1.68 -9.21 -14.37
C GLN A 49 0.78 -10.26 -13.72
N ALA A 50 1.36 -11.23 -13.02
CA ALA A 50 0.60 -12.23 -12.27
C ALA A 50 -0.26 -11.60 -11.17
N PHE A 51 0.25 -10.56 -10.49
CA PHE A 51 -0.51 -9.78 -9.52
C PHE A 51 -1.72 -9.09 -10.18
N ILE A 52 -1.50 -8.38 -11.28
CA ILE A 52 -2.56 -7.67 -12.01
C ILE A 52 -3.64 -8.67 -12.47
N GLU A 53 -3.26 -9.77 -13.10
CA GLU A 53 -4.17 -10.81 -13.57
C GLU A 53 -4.99 -11.41 -12.41
N ALA A 54 -4.34 -11.76 -11.30
CA ALA A 54 -5.00 -12.32 -10.14
C ALA A 54 -6.01 -11.35 -9.50
N VAL A 55 -5.66 -10.07 -9.36
CA VAL A 55 -6.55 -9.04 -8.82
C VAL A 55 -7.70 -8.73 -9.78
N CYS A 56 -7.42 -8.59 -11.07
CA CYS A 56 -8.46 -8.33 -12.11
C CYS A 56 -9.46 -9.48 -12.23
N ALA A 57 -9.10 -10.69 -11.82
CA ALA A 57 -10.03 -11.82 -11.74
C ALA A 57 -11.00 -11.76 -10.55
N THR A 58 -10.93 -10.73 -9.70
CA THR A 58 -11.78 -10.54 -8.51
C THR A 58 -12.78 -9.40 -8.68
N ASN A 59 -13.78 -9.35 -7.79
CA ASN A 59 -14.82 -8.31 -7.77
C ASN A 59 -14.81 -7.45 -6.50
N TYR A 60 -13.68 -7.37 -5.78
CA TYR A 60 -13.56 -6.48 -4.61
C TYR A 60 -13.79 -5.02 -4.99
N ASP A 61 -14.45 -4.27 -4.10
CA ASP A 61 -14.81 -2.86 -4.27
C ASP A 61 -13.63 -1.92 -4.03
N ALA A 62 -12.72 -2.30 -3.16
CA ALA A 62 -11.48 -1.60 -2.92
C ALA A 62 -10.31 -2.59 -2.85
N LEU A 63 -9.16 -2.15 -3.33
CA LEU A 63 -7.87 -2.83 -3.18
C LEU A 63 -6.94 -1.93 -2.38
N ILE A 64 -6.37 -2.45 -1.30
CA ILE A 64 -5.27 -1.79 -0.57
C ILE A 64 -4.01 -2.60 -0.90
N MET A 65 -3.02 -1.94 -1.50
CA MET A 65 -1.79 -2.57 -1.98
C MET A 65 -0.60 -1.64 -1.82
N ASP A 66 0.60 -2.16 -1.90
CA ASP A 66 1.81 -1.35 -1.94
C ASP A 66 1.99 -0.67 -3.32
N LEU A 67 2.62 0.51 -3.34
CA LEU A 67 3.07 1.17 -4.57
C LEU A 67 4.11 0.33 -5.30
N PHE A 68 4.94 -0.41 -4.56
CA PHE A 68 6.01 -1.23 -5.12
C PHE A 68 5.62 -2.71 -5.11
N PHE A 69 5.94 -3.40 -6.19
CA PHE A 69 5.81 -4.85 -6.22
C PHE A 69 7.06 -5.47 -5.60
N GLN A 70 6.91 -6.15 -4.47
CA GLN A 70 8.00 -6.83 -3.74
C GLN A 70 9.22 -5.92 -3.51
N ASP A 71 8.97 -4.63 -3.18
CA ASP A 71 9.97 -3.60 -2.91
C ASP A 71 10.89 -3.22 -4.08
N GLU A 72 10.67 -3.78 -5.27
CA GLU A 72 11.54 -3.56 -6.43
C GLU A 72 11.02 -2.43 -7.33
N SER A 73 9.91 -2.65 -8.01
CA SER A 73 9.43 -1.72 -9.05
C SER A 73 8.06 -1.13 -8.73
N ALA A 74 7.95 0.19 -8.79
CA ALA A 74 6.67 0.89 -8.63
C ALA A 74 5.67 0.51 -9.72
N PHE A 75 4.38 0.41 -9.35
CA PHE A 75 3.30 0.33 -10.32
C PHE A 75 3.17 1.64 -11.08
N THR A 76 2.90 1.55 -12.37
CA THR A 76 2.65 2.68 -13.26
C THR A 76 1.17 3.07 -13.28
N ALA A 77 0.85 4.28 -13.72
CA ALA A 77 -0.55 4.72 -13.88
C ALA A 77 -1.37 3.79 -14.80
N SER A 78 -0.74 3.22 -15.83
CA SER A 78 -1.43 2.29 -16.73
C SER A 78 -1.73 0.94 -16.06
N GLU A 79 -0.86 0.46 -15.18
CA GLU A 79 -1.07 -0.75 -14.38
C GLU A 79 -2.16 -0.52 -13.32
N ILE A 80 -2.15 0.64 -12.65
CA ILE A 80 -3.22 1.02 -11.72
C ILE A 80 -4.57 1.16 -12.42
N ALA A 81 -4.60 1.71 -13.65
CA ALA A 81 -5.82 1.78 -14.44
C ALA A 81 -6.41 0.39 -14.76
N GLN A 82 -5.57 -0.62 -15.03
CA GLN A 82 -6.00 -2.00 -15.21
C GLN A 82 -6.61 -2.57 -13.92
N LEU A 83 -5.93 -2.36 -12.78
CA LEU A 83 -6.37 -2.84 -11.47
C LEU A 83 -7.72 -2.27 -11.04
N ARG A 84 -8.13 -1.10 -11.55
CA ARG A 84 -9.44 -0.52 -11.27
C ARG A 84 -10.61 -1.33 -11.83
N VAL A 85 -10.39 -2.18 -12.82
CA VAL A 85 -11.45 -2.95 -13.47
C VAL A 85 -11.71 -4.24 -12.68
N LYS A 86 -12.97 -4.49 -12.30
CA LYS A 86 -13.42 -5.74 -11.70
C LYS A 86 -13.65 -6.80 -12.77
N ALA A 87 -13.58 -8.07 -12.43
CA ALA A 87 -13.86 -9.20 -13.34
C ALA A 87 -15.24 -9.10 -14.01
N ASN A 88 -16.24 -8.58 -13.29
CA ASN A 88 -17.62 -8.43 -13.76
C ASN A 88 -17.90 -7.10 -14.49
N GLY A 89 -16.86 -6.31 -14.78
CA GLY A 89 -16.94 -5.03 -15.51
C GLY A 89 -17.23 -3.81 -14.65
N GLY A 90 -17.41 -3.95 -13.33
CA GLY A 90 -17.49 -2.82 -12.40
C GLY A 90 -16.12 -2.14 -12.20
N ARG A 91 -16.12 -1.05 -11.42
CA ARG A 91 -14.89 -0.33 -11.05
C ARG A 91 -14.65 -0.45 -9.56
N ARG A 92 -13.39 -0.66 -9.15
CA ARG A 92 -12.92 -0.59 -7.77
C ARG A 92 -12.09 0.66 -7.49
N LEU A 93 -11.90 0.99 -6.22
CA LEU A 93 -10.87 1.91 -5.77
C LEU A 93 -9.55 1.16 -5.60
N VAL A 94 -8.44 1.79 -5.98
CA VAL A 94 -7.08 1.28 -5.74
C VAL A 94 -6.37 2.26 -4.82
N ILE A 95 -6.04 1.80 -3.62
CA ILE A 95 -5.55 2.60 -2.50
C ILE A 95 -4.13 2.16 -2.18
N ALA A 96 -3.19 3.10 -2.11
CA ALA A 96 -1.80 2.81 -1.78
C ALA A 96 -1.61 2.70 -0.26
N TYR A 97 -0.99 1.62 0.21
CA TYR A 97 -0.44 1.53 1.56
C TYR A 97 0.74 2.50 1.69
N MET A 98 0.84 3.17 2.83
CA MET A 98 1.91 4.11 3.11
C MET A 98 2.17 4.21 4.61
N SER A 99 3.32 3.72 5.07
CA SER A 99 3.78 3.96 6.44
C SER A 99 4.26 5.41 6.60
N ILE A 100 3.79 6.09 7.65
CA ILE A 100 4.16 7.48 7.95
C ILE A 100 4.91 7.63 9.28
N GLY A 101 4.80 6.64 10.16
CA GLY A 101 5.44 6.64 11.48
C GLY A 101 6.68 5.76 11.58
N GLU A 102 7.00 5.00 10.54
CA GLU A 102 8.21 4.19 10.45
C GLU A 102 8.89 4.33 9.10
N ALA A 103 10.22 4.31 9.11
CA ALA A 103 11.05 4.20 7.93
C ALA A 103 11.37 2.73 7.65
N GLU A 104 11.26 2.34 6.39
CA GLU A 104 11.43 0.96 5.96
C GLU A 104 12.74 0.85 5.16
N ASN A 105 13.67 -0.03 5.58
CA ASN A 105 15.03 -0.10 5.01
C ASN A 105 15.10 -0.70 3.60
N TYR A 106 14.00 -1.21 3.12
CA TYR A 106 13.82 -1.73 1.76
C TYR A 106 13.20 -0.70 0.80
N ARG A 107 12.87 0.50 1.26
CA ARG A 107 12.28 1.53 0.40
C ARG A 107 13.32 2.32 -0.37
N TYR A 108 12.92 2.84 -1.51
CA TYR A 108 13.74 3.63 -2.44
C TYR A 108 14.46 4.82 -1.78
N TYR A 109 13.94 5.38 -0.70
CA TYR A 109 14.53 6.52 0.01
C TYR A 109 15.64 6.11 0.98
N TRP A 110 15.75 4.81 1.33
CA TRP A 110 16.74 4.34 2.29
C TRP A 110 18.15 4.47 1.75
N LYS A 111 19.04 4.98 2.59
CA LYS A 111 20.47 5.10 2.27
C LYS A 111 21.25 4.07 3.08
N SER A 112 22.08 3.29 2.43
CA SER A 112 22.93 2.26 3.08
C SER A 112 23.85 2.85 4.17
N SER A 113 24.23 4.13 4.04
CA SER A 113 25.00 4.86 5.05
C SER A 113 24.26 5.00 6.39
N TRP A 114 22.94 4.93 6.42
CA TRP A 114 22.15 5.03 7.66
C TRP A 114 22.31 3.82 8.57
N ASN A 115 22.79 2.71 8.05
CA ASN A 115 23.16 1.54 8.86
C ASN A 115 24.34 1.85 9.80
N LEU A 116 25.17 2.84 9.47
CA LEU A 116 26.36 3.26 10.25
C LEU A 116 26.15 4.62 10.92
N ILE A 117 25.59 5.58 10.19
CA ILE A 117 25.37 6.96 10.63
C ILE A 117 23.90 7.30 10.39
N LYS A 118 23.10 7.16 11.44
CA LYS A 118 21.67 7.47 11.39
C LYS A 118 21.43 8.99 11.31
N PRO A 119 20.48 9.45 10.47
CA PRO A 119 19.98 10.82 10.57
C PRO A 119 19.26 11.04 11.92
N GLN A 120 19.14 12.28 12.36
CA GLN A 120 18.57 12.60 13.69
C GLN A 120 17.12 12.17 13.87
N TRP A 121 16.40 12.04 12.79
CA TRP A 121 14.99 11.61 12.80
C TRP A 121 14.81 10.09 12.83
N LEU A 122 15.85 9.29 12.54
CA LEU A 122 15.79 7.83 12.48
C LEU A 122 16.15 7.23 13.85
N ASP A 123 15.21 6.49 14.45
CA ASP A 123 15.35 5.89 15.76
C ASP A 123 15.63 4.38 15.69
N ALA A 124 15.27 3.63 16.72
CA ALA A 124 15.51 2.20 16.84
C ALA A 124 14.67 1.40 15.82
N GLU A 125 15.19 0.24 15.44
CA GLU A 125 14.44 -0.76 14.68
C GLU A 125 13.25 -1.26 15.52
N ASN A 126 12.12 -1.46 14.87
CA ASN A 126 10.95 -2.06 15.49
C ASN A 126 11.25 -3.54 15.80
N PRO A 127 11.13 -4.00 17.06
CA PRO A 127 11.48 -5.36 17.44
C PRO A 127 10.56 -6.43 16.82
N ASP A 128 9.33 -6.05 16.49
CA ASP A 128 8.32 -6.95 15.94
C ASP A 128 8.32 -6.98 14.40
N TRP A 129 8.88 -5.92 13.76
CA TRP A 129 8.91 -5.75 12.32
C TRP A 129 10.33 -5.42 11.83
N LYS A 130 11.12 -6.45 11.58
CA LYS A 130 12.49 -6.30 11.09
C LYS A 130 12.54 -5.50 9.79
N GLY A 131 13.45 -4.54 9.74
CA GLY A 131 13.58 -3.62 8.60
C GLY A 131 12.77 -2.34 8.74
N ASN A 132 11.90 -2.25 9.73
CA ASN A 132 11.13 -1.06 10.05
C ASN A 132 11.77 -0.33 11.23
N TYR A 133 11.87 0.98 11.13
CA TYR A 133 12.55 1.84 12.12
C TYR A 133 11.63 2.96 12.56
N LYS A 134 11.46 3.16 13.85
CA LYS A 134 10.74 4.29 14.40
C LYS A 134 11.35 5.61 13.91
N VAL A 135 10.51 6.61 13.68
CA VAL A 135 10.94 7.93 13.23
C VAL A 135 10.39 9.04 14.10
N LYS A 136 11.10 10.16 14.13
CA LYS A 136 10.56 11.41 14.65
C LYS A 136 9.69 12.04 13.57
N TYR A 137 8.43 11.66 13.49
CA TYR A 137 7.49 12.06 12.43
C TYR A 137 7.32 13.59 12.31
N TRP A 138 7.67 14.37 13.35
CA TRP A 138 7.67 15.83 13.34
C TRP A 138 8.91 16.45 12.70
N ASP A 139 9.94 15.66 12.40
CA ASP A 139 11.17 16.13 11.77
C ASP A 139 10.94 16.46 10.30
N LYS A 140 11.43 17.64 9.88
CA LYS A 140 11.22 18.13 8.51
C LYS A 140 11.93 17.32 7.45
N GLU A 141 13.07 16.71 7.76
CA GLU A 141 13.78 15.85 6.80
C GLU A 141 12.95 14.58 6.55
N TRP A 142 12.43 13.95 7.61
CA TRP A 142 11.51 12.83 7.47
C TRP A 142 10.25 13.24 6.68
N GLN A 143 9.61 14.34 7.06
CA GLN A 143 8.41 14.82 6.37
C GLN A 143 8.67 15.02 4.87
N SER A 144 9.85 15.54 4.48
CA SER A 144 10.19 15.76 3.08
C SER A 144 10.33 14.46 2.25
N LEU A 145 10.66 13.33 2.90
CA LEU A 145 10.66 12.01 2.27
C LEU A 145 9.23 11.49 2.05
N ILE A 146 8.32 11.85 2.95
CA ILE A 146 6.94 11.37 2.94
C ILE A 146 6.05 12.23 2.03
N PHE A 147 6.13 13.55 2.12
CA PHE A 147 5.31 14.47 1.33
C PHE A 147 6.00 15.82 1.04
N GLY A 148 5.42 16.58 0.12
CA GLY A 148 5.77 17.99 -0.13
C GLY A 148 6.98 18.21 -1.04
N THR A 149 7.60 17.15 -1.54
CA THR A 149 8.68 17.23 -2.54
C THR A 149 8.35 16.40 -3.78
N PRO A 150 8.97 16.69 -4.95
CA PRO A 150 8.75 15.92 -6.18
C PRO A 150 9.13 14.43 -6.05
N ASP A 151 10.08 14.11 -5.19
CA ASP A 151 10.58 12.74 -4.98
C ASP A 151 9.97 12.06 -3.76
N SER A 152 9.05 12.73 -3.05
CA SER A 152 8.40 12.18 -1.85
C SER A 152 7.53 10.96 -2.18
N TYR A 153 7.32 10.11 -1.16
CA TYR A 153 6.53 8.89 -1.29
C TYR A 153 5.11 9.20 -1.78
N LEU A 154 4.45 10.19 -1.17
CA LEU A 154 3.12 10.61 -1.58
C LEU A 154 3.10 11.08 -3.04
N GLN A 155 4.13 11.82 -3.50
CA GLN A 155 4.18 12.28 -4.89
C GLN A 155 4.31 11.10 -5.87
N LYS A 156 5.04 10.06 -5.52
CA LYS A 156 5.12 8.83 -6.34
C LYS A 156 3.78 8.12 -6.42
N ILE A 157 3.04 8.03 -5.31
CA ILE A 157 1.67 7.47 -5.26
C ILE A 157 0.73 8.30 -6.16
N VAL A 158 0.77 9.62 -6.08
CA VAL A 158 -0.02 10.53 -6.93
C VAL A 158 0.34 10.34 -8.41
N THR A 159 1.64 10.24 -8.72
CA THR A 159 2.11 10.04 -10.11
C THR A 159 1.67 8.68 -10.68
N ALA A 160 1.57 7.66 -9.84
CA ALA A 160 1.04 6.36 -10.22
C ALA A 160 -0.51 6.33 -10.33
N ASP A 161 -1.18 7.45 -10.04
CA ASP A 161 -2.63 7.63 -10.18
C ASP A 161 -3.46 6.70 -9.27
N PHE A 162 -3.05 6.47 -8.03
CA PHE A 162 -3.89 5.81 -7.03
C PHE A 162 -5.10 6.67 -6.64
N ASP A 163 -6.20 6.03 -6.27
CA ASP A 163 -7.43 6.74 -5.84
C ASP A 163 -7.32 7.32 -4.42
N GLY A 164 -6.34 6.90 -3.63
CA GLY A 164 -6.10 7.37 -2.26
C GLY A 164 -4.94 6.67 -1.58
N VAL A 165 -4.74 6.98 -0.31
CA VAL A 165 -3.73 6.36 0.55
C VAL A 165 -4.36 5.74 1.80
N TYR A 166 -3.83 4.60 2.22
CA TYR A 166 -4.07 3.99 3.51
C TYR A 166 -2.85 4.29 4.39
N LEU A 167 -3.01 5.17 5.35
CA LEU A 167 -1.93 5.59 6.26
C LEU A 167 -1.79 4.57 7.37
N ASP A 168 -0.57 4.04 7.52
CA ASP A 168 -0.20 3.13 8.59
C ASP A 168 0.77 3.79 9.57
N ILE A 169 0.85 3.21 10.80
CA ILE A 169 1.65 3.74 11.92
C ILE A 169 1.27 5.20 12.24
N ILE A 170 -0.04 5.48 12.27
CA ILE A 170 -0.58 6.79 12.62
C ILE A 170 -0.51 7.06 14.14
N ASP A 171 -0.26 6.03 14.93
CA ASP A 171 -0.12 6.01 16.38
C ASP A 171 1.35 6.11 16.86
N ALA A 172 2.27 6.46 15.96
CA ALA A 172 3.71 6.64 16.27
C ALA A 172 4.01 7.71 17.33
N PHE A 173 2.99 8.42 17.81
CA PHE A 173 3.11 9.39 18.91
C PHE A 173 3.05 8.74 20.30
N GLU A 174 2.69 7.47 20.42
CA GLU A 174 2.70 6.67 21.65
C GLU A 174 4.11 6.10 21.92
#